data_b412b10879622f7aafe9fb3f64449ca6
#
_entry.id   b412b10879622f7aafe9fb3f64449ca6
#
_cell.length_a   1.000
_cell.length_b   1.000
_cell.length_c   1.000
_cell.angle_alpha   90.00
_cell.angle_beta   90.00
_cell.angle_gamma   90.00
#
_symmetry.space_group_name_H-M   'P 1'
#
loop_
_entity.id
_entity.type
_entity.pdbx_description
1 polymer ?
#
loop_
_entity_poly.entity_id
_entity_poly.type
_entity_poly.pdbx_seq_one_letter_code
_entity_poly.pdbx_strand_id
1 'polypeptide(L)'
;AGMVKIQTVEANRVPLQTLLPEAMITCDFDESKNERMLEWCDVLVIGPGLGASAQSRERAQWFLSRAAMCGKSVVLDADGLNLLALHEDWKRFIGENVIVTPHIGEMSRLCGKSIGDIQDCLVQTAFDYAKETKAVCVLKDACTVVSGASEERYLNISGNAGMATAGSGDVLSGVIAGVLCMYLKAERKPSMAMMAALGVYVHGLAGDLAAETVGQRGMTAGDIIRFLPEILK
;
A
#
# COMPACT_ATOMS: atom_id res chain seq x y z
N ALA A 1 -6.45 -6.31 10.93
CA ALA A 1 -6.66 -5.12 11.76
C ALA A 1 -7.92 -5.30 12.61
N GLY A 2 -7.92 -4.83 13.86
CA GLY A 2 -9.09 -4.91 14.74
C GLY A 2 -10.15 -3.85 14.43
N MET A 3 -9.74 -2.66 13.99
CA MET A 3 -10.61 -1.55 13.60
C MET A 3 -10.06 -0.85 12.36
N VAL A 4 -10.96 -0.40 11.49
CA VAL A 4 -10.63 0.33 10.27
C VAL A 4 -11.41 1.65 10.27
N LYS A 5 -10.72 2.74 9.92
CA LYS A 5 -11.35 4.05 9.72
C LYS A 5 -11.00 4.59 8.34
N ILE A 6 -12.00 5.01 7.61
CA ILE A 6 -11.88 5.53 6.25
C ILE A 6 -12.17 7.04 6.30
N GLN A 7 -11.22 7.84 5.83
CA GLN A 7 -11.46 9.26 5.55
C GLN A 7 -11.69 9.46 4.07
N THR A 8 -12.82 10.05 3.71
CA THR A 8 -13.24 10.21 2.32
C THR A 8 -14.09 11.48 2.13
N VAL A 9 -14.68 11.66 0.97
CA VAL A 9 -15.64 12.73 0.68
C VAL A 9 -17.07 12.29 1.02
N GLU A 10 -17.96 13.25 1.31
CA GLU A 10 -19.34 12.98 1.75
C GLU A 10 -20.13 12.10 0.75
N ALA A 11 -19.87 12.27 -0.56
CA ALA A 11 -20.51 11.46 -1.60
C ALA A 11 -20.27 9.94 -1.45
N ASN A 12 -19.18 9.55 -0.82
CA ASN A 12 -18.81 8.13 -0.61
C ASN A 12 -19.35 7.56 0.70
N ARG A 13 -19.93 8.37 1.59
CA ARG A 13 -20.38 7.91 2.91
C ARG A 13 -21.38 6.76 2.81
N VAL A 14 -22.49 7.00 2.12
CA VAL A 14 -23.57 6.00 2.03
C VAL A 14 -23.12 4.72 1.33
N PRO A 15 -22.48 4.77 0.14
CA PRO A 15 -21.94 3.57 -0.49
C PRO A 15 -21.00 2.77 0.43
N LEU A 16 -20.08 3.42 1.12
CA LEU A 16 -19.13 2.74 1.99
C LEU A 16 -19.80 2.15 3.24
N GLN A 17 -20.72 2.86 3.88
CA GLN A 17 -21.47 2.34 5.01
C GLN A 17 -22.35 1.12 4.64
N THR A 18 -22.79 1.07 3.39
CA THR A 18 -23.57 -0.06 2.88
C THR A 18 -22.69 -1.28 2.58
N LEU A 19 -21.52 -1.05 1.98
CA LEU A 19 -20.62 -2.12 1.55
C LEU A 19 -19.69 -2.60 2.66
N LEU A 20 -19.35 -1.73 3.63
CA LEU A 20 -18.38 -1.98 4.70
C LEU A 20 -18.93 -1.48 6.04
N PRO A 21 -19.99 -2.12 6.58
CA PRO A 21 -20.66 -1.67 7.79
C PRO A 21 -19.76 -1.69 9.04
N GLU A 22 -18.68 -2.47 9.03
CA GLU A 22 -17.71 -2.55 10.12
C GLU A 22 -16.70 -1.41 10.12
N ALA A 23 -16.57 -0.65 9.00
CA ALA A 23 -15.64 0.45 8.91
C ALA A 23 -16.23 1.76 9.46
N MET A 24 -15.46 2.46 10.27
CA MET A 24 -15.80 3.82 10.69
C MET A 24 -15.51 4.80 9.56
N ILE A 25 -16.46 5.69 9.23
CA ILE A 25 -16.32 6.63 8.13
C ILE A 25 -16.34 8.06 8.64
N THR A 26 -15.40 8.88 8.17
CA THR A 26 -15.36 10.33 8.38
C THR A 26 -15.18 11.06 7.05
N CYS A 27 -15.90 12.15 6.87
CA CYS A 27 -15.87 12.96 5.64
C CYS A 27 -15.35 14.37 5.89
N ASP A 28 -15.26 14.77 7.15
CA ASP A 28 -14.73 16.08 7.53
C ASP A 28 -13.21 16.07 7.51
N PHE A 29 -12.60 17.12 6.97
CA PHE A 29 -11.19 17.40 7.13
C PHE A 29 -11.03 18.54 8.14
N ASP A 30 -10.94 18.16 9.42
CA ASP A 30 -10.70 19.04 10.55
C ASP A 30 -9.39 18.62 11.21
N GLU A 31 -8.43 19.54 11.33
CA GLU A 31 -7.08 19.19 11.82
C GLU A 31 -7.10 18.59 13.22
N SER A 32 -7.93 19.09 14.14
CA SER A 32 -7.99 18.60 15.50
C SER A 32 -8.57 17.18 15.60
N LYS A 33 -9.53 16.87 14.72
CA LYS A 33 -10.07 15.50 14.58
C LYS A 33 -9.07 14.57 13.91
N ASN A 34 -8.33 15.08 12.93
CA ASN A 34 -7.32 14.32 12.22
C ASN A 34 -6.11 14.00 13.10
N GLU A 35 -5.67 14.93 13.97
CA GLU A 35 -4.63 14.67 14.97
C GLU A 35 -5.04 13.50 15.90
N ARG A 36 -6.24 13.53 16.47
CA ARG A 36 -6.76 12.45 17.32
C ARG A 36 -6.87 11.12 16.55
N MET A 37 -7.24 11.18 15.26
CA MET A 37 -7.29 9.99 14.41
C MET A 37 -5.90 9.43 14.17
N LEU A 38 -4.91 10.28 13.96
CA LEU A 38 -3.52 9.87 13.78
C LEU A 38 -2.91 9.28 15.06
N GLU A 39 -3.21 9.87 16.22
CA GLU A 39 -2.81 9.30 17.52
C GLU A 39 -3.37 7.89 17.72
N TRP A 40 -4.64 7.69 17.37
CA TRP A 40 -5.34 6.43 17.51
C TRP A 40 -4.85 5.33 16.55
N CYS A 41 -4.49 5.66 15.31
CA CYS A 41 -4.13 4.65 14.32
C CYS A 41 -2.71 4.09 14.52
N ASP A 42 -2.50 2.83 14.18
CA ASP A 42 -1.19 2.18 14.14
C ASP A 42 -0.57 2.28 12.72
N VAL A 43 -1.40 2.19 11.67
CA VAL A 43 -0.97 2.19 10.26
C VAL A 43 -1.89 3.08 9.44
N LEU A 44 -1.33 3.85 8.51
CA LEU A 44 -2.06 4.61 7.50
C LEU A 44 -1.89 3.98 6.12
N VAL A 45 -2.96 3.96 5.35
CA VAL A 45 -2.91 3.73 3.90
C VAL A 45 -3.29 5.04 3.21
N ILE A 46 -2.43 5.54 2.35
CA ILE A 46 -2.63 6.83 1.66
C ILE A 46 -2.52 6.59 0.15
N GLY A 47 -3.54 7.00 -0.60
CA GLY A 47 -3.46 7.05 -2.06
C GLY A 47 -4.57 6.34 -2.82
N PRO A 48 -5.01 5.11 -2.48
CA PRO A 48 -6.10 4.47 -3.21
C PRO A 48 -7.34 5.36 -3.30
N GLY A 49 -7.79 5.64 -4.54
CA GLY A 49 -8.96 6.45 -4.80
C GLY A 49 -8.90 7.92 -4.35
N LEU A 50 -7.72 8.44 -4.03
CA LEU A 50 -7.54 9.79 -3.49
C LEU A 50 -7.80 10.88 -4.54
N GLY A 51 -7.44 10.63 -5.79
CA GLY A 51 -7.46 11.63 -6.87
C GLY A 51 -6.33 12.66 -6.77
N ALA A 52 -6.22 13.53 -7.78
CA ALA A 52 -5.15 14.52 -7.93
C ALA A 52 -5.63 15.96 -7.72
N SER A 53 -6.77 16.19 -7.05
CA SER A 53 -7.27 17.54 -6.76
C SER A 53 -6.36 18.29 -5.79
N ALA A 54 -6.43 19.64 -5.77
CA ALA A 54 -5.69 20.43 -4.80
C ALA A 54 -6.02 20.03 -3.35
N GLN A 55 -7.29 19.70 -3.09
CA GLN A 55 -7.75 19.25 -1.78
C GLN A 55 -7.18 17.85 -1.42
N SER A 56 -7.13 16.93 -2.39
CA SER A 56 -6.51 15.61 -2.20
C SER A 56 -5.03 15.73 -1.87
N ARG A 57 -4.33 16.61 -2.59
CA ARG A 57 -2.92 16.93 -2.34
C ARG A 57 -2.69 17.46 -0.92
N GLU A 58 -3.47 18.47 -0.51
CA GLU A 58 -3.36 19.06 0.83
C GLU A 58 -3.57 18.02 1.93
N ARG A 59 -4.59 17.18 1.80
CA ARG A 59 -4.89 16.11 2.74
C ARG A 59 -3.77 15.07 2.80
N ALA A 60 -3.29 14.59 1.64
CA ALA A 60 -2.20 13.62 1.57
C ALA A 60 -0.92 14.19 2.20
N GLN A 61 -0.56 15.43 1.90
CA GLN A 61 0.60 16.10 2.46
C GLN A 61 0.50 16.23 3.97
N TRP A 62 -0.66 16.63 4.47
CA TRP A 62 -0.91 16.77 5.89
C TRP A 62 -0.70 15.43 6.63
N PHE A 63 -1.37 14.37 6.17
CA PHE A 63 -1.24 13.04 6.80
C PHE A 63 0.17 12.48 6.69
N LEU A 64 0.81 12.57 5.53
CA LEU A 64 2.15 12.03 5.31
C LEU A 64 3.18 12.76 6.18
N SER A 65 3.13 14.08 6.24
CA SER A 65 4.05 14.88 7.07
C SER A 65 3.88 14.60 8.56
N ARG A 66 2.64 14.52 9.05
CA ARG A 66 2.35 14.21 10.45
C ARG A 66 2.71 12.77 10.81
N ALA A 67 2.43 11.80 9.93
CA ALA A 67 2.84 10.42 10.13
C ALA A 67 4.35 10.29 10.27
N ALA A 68 5.13 10.99 9.43
CA ALA A 68 6.58 11.03 9.51
C ALA A 68 7.07 11.60 10.85
N MET A 69 6.47 12.71 11.33
CA MET A 69 6.82 13.32 12.62
C MET A 69 6.51 12.43 13.83
N CYS A 70 5.40 11.66 13.75
CA CYS A 70 4.96 10.78 14.84
C CYS A 70 5.50 9.34 14.72
N GLY A 71 6.32 9.03 13.71
CA GLY A 71 6.87 7.70 13.48
C GLY A 71 5.81 6.63 13.16
N LYS A 72 4.67 7.03 12.57
CA LYS A 72 3.60 6.10 12.18
C LYS A 72 3.99 5.33 10.93
N SER A 73 3.55 4.07 10.86
CA SER A 73 3.73 3.26 9.64
C SER A 73 2.76 3.72 8.55
N VAL A 74 3.28 3.88 7.33
CA VAL A 74 2.50 4.33 6.17
C VAL A 74 2.67 3.35 5.01
N VAL A 75 1.56 2.96 4.39
CA VAL A 75 1.53 2.35 3.05
C VAL A 75 1.09 3.42 2.07
N LEU A 76 1.97 3.78 1.14
CA LEU A 76 1.73 4.81 0.12
C LEU A 76 1.58 4.14 -1.25
N ASP A 77 0.43 4.32 -1.89
CA ASP A 77 0.08 3.65 -3.14
C ASP A 77 -0.65 4.60 -4.11
N ALA A 78 -0.79 4.20 -5.34
CA ALA A 78 -1.65 4.82 -6.36
C ALA A 78 -1.48 6.36 -6.45
N ASP A 79 -2.56 7.14 -6.24
CA ASP A 79 -2.48 8.61 -6.31
C ASP A 79 -1.54 9.24 -5.29
N GLY A 80 -1.30 8.57 -4.15
CA GLY A 80 -0.28 8.97 -3.18
C GLY A 80 1.13 8.97 -3.78
N LEU A 81 1.46 7.94 -4.58
CA LEU A 81 2.73 7.85 -5.31
C LEU A 81 2.81 8.86 -6.45
N ASN A 82 1.70 9.09 -7.16
CA ASN A 82 1.62 10.10 -8.21
C ASN A 82 1.88 11.50 -7.63
N LEU A 83 1.30 11.82 -6.48
CA LEU A 83 1.54 13.08 -5.79
C LEU A 83 2.98 13.20 -5.29
N LEU A 84 3.55 12.12 -4.76
CA LEU A 84 4.97 12.07 -4.35
C LEU A 84 5.90 12.36 -5.53
N ALA A 85 5.64 11.78 -6.70
CA ALA A 85 6.44 12.02 -7.91
C ALA A 85 6.35 13.47 -8.42
N LEU A 86 5.22 14.15 -8.21
CA LEU A 86 5.00 15.55 -8.61
C LEU A 86 5.59 16.55 -7.60
N HIS A 87 5.83 16.15 -6.36
CA HIS A 87 6.25 17.02 -5.27
C HIS A 87 7.54 16.51 -4.62
N GLU A 88 8.68 16.88 -5.18
CA GLU A 88 10.00 16.40 -4.72
C GLU A 88 10.29 16.70 -3.24
N ASP A 89 9.75 17.80 -2.74
CA ASP A 89 9.84 18.20 -1.33
C ASP A 89 9.17 17.22 -0.37
N TRP A 90 8.28 16.34 -0.87
CA TRP A 90 7.65 15.29 -0.05
C TRP A 90 8.58 14.10 0.22
N LYS A 91 9.67 13.93 -0.54
CA LYS A 91 10.67 12.88 -0.30
C LYS A 91 11.22 12.92 1.13
N ARG A 92 11.26 14.09 1.77
CA ARG A 92 11.67 14.26 3.17
C ARG A 92 10.77 13.55 4.19
N PHE A 93 9.54 13.20 3.81
CA PHE A 93 8.59 12.46 4.65
C PHE A 93 8.68 10.95 4.45
N ILE A 94 9.47 10.51 3.45
CA ILE A 94 9.66 9.10 3.12
C ILE A 94 10.87 8.57 3.89
N GLY A 95 10.72 7.42 4.55
CA GLY A 95 11.77 6.84 5.37
C GLY A 95 11.41 5.43 5.85
N GLU A 96 12.08 4.96 6.89
CA GLU A 96 12.02 3.57 7.38
C GLU A 96 10.62 3.07 7.79
N ASN A 97 9.70 3.98 8.10
CA ASN A 97 8.32 3.65 8.44
C ASN A 97 7.35 3.70 7.25
N VAL A 98 7.86 3.91 6.03
CA VAL A 98 7.04 4.00 4.81
C VAL A 98 7.27 2.79 3.92
N ILE A 99 6.16 2.21 3.45
CA ILE A 99 6.16 1.21 2.38
C ILE A 99 5.53 1.88 1.16
N VAL A 100 6.25 1.92 0.05
CA VAL A 100 5.72 2.36 -1.25
C VAL A 100 5.42 1.14 -2.11
N THR A 101 4.28 1.16 -2.83
CA THR A 101 3.81 0.00 -3.61
C THR A 101 3.64 0.33 -5.10
N PRO A 102 4.67 0.88 -5.78
CA PRO A 102 4.54 1.30 -7.17
C PRO A 102 4.40 0.12 -8.13
N HIS A 103 3.55 0.24 -9.14
CA HIS A 103 3.70 -0.50 -10.38
C HIS A 103 4.80 0.16 -11.25
N ILE A 104 5.24 -0.48 -12.33
CA ILE A 104 6.37 0.01 -13.15
C ILE A 104 6.17 1.45 -13.64
N GLY A 105 4.95 1.82 -14.06
CA GLY A 105 4.66 3.17 -14.53
C GLY A 105 4.73 4.23 -13.42
N GLU A 106 4.33 3.89 -12.18
CA GLU A 106 4.51 4.75 -11.00
C GLU A 106 5.99 4.86 -10.62
N MET A 107 6.72 3.74 -10.64
CA MET A 107 8.15 3.74 -10.39
C MET A 107 8.91 4.59 -11.41
N SER A 108 8.54 4.52 -12.69
CA SER A 108 9.12 5.37 -13.73
C SER A 108 9.00 6.86 -13.40
N ARG A 109 7.84 7.30 -12.91
CA ARG A 109 7.62 8.68 -12.46
C ARG A 109 8.43 9.04 -11.21
N LEU A 110 8.56 8.10 -10.25
CA LEU A 110 9.29 8.31 -9.00
C LEU A 110 10.81 8.44 -9.17
N CYS A 111 11.39 7.63 -10.06
CA CYS A 111 12.85 7.58 -10.25
C CYS A 111 13.35 8.19 -11.58
N GLY A 112 12.44 8.63 -12.46
CA GLY A 112 12.81 9.24 -13.75
C GLY A 112 13.39 8.27 -14.78
N LYS A 113 13.36 6.94 -14.55
CA LYS A 113 13.84 5.92 -15.48
C LYS A 113 12.75 5.53 -16.48
N SER A 114 13.15 5.05 -17.67
CA SER A 114 12.19 4.50 -18.63
C SER A 114 11.57 3.18 -18.12
N ILE A 115 10.36 2.85 -18.61
CA ILE A 115 9.70 1.58 -18.26
C ILE A 115 10.59 0.39 -18.65
N GLY A 116 11.23 0.43 -19.84
CA GLY A 116 12.13 -0.64 -20.30
C GLY A 116 13.33 -0.84 -19.36
N ASP A 117 14.02 0.24 -18.98
CA ASP A 117 15.15 0.16 -18.05
C ASP A 117 14.76 -0.44 -16.69
N ILE A 118 13.55 -0.15 -16.23
CA ILE A 118 13.02 -0.71 -14.96
C ILE A 118 12.75 -2.20 -15.11
N GLN A 119 12.13 -2.62 -16.22
CA GLN A 119 11.83 -4.04 -16.50
C GLN A 119 13.10 -4.88 -16.64
N ASP A 120 14.13 -4.35 -17.30
CA ASP A 120 15.42 -5.03 -17.46
C ASP A 120 16.19 -5.18 -16.14
N CYS A 121 15.95 -4.28 -15.17
CA CYS A 121 16.67 -4.23 -13.90
C CYS A 121 15.73 -4.12 -12.68
N LEU A 122 14.62 -4.87 -12.67
CA LEU A 122 13.54 -4.74 -11.68
C LEU A 122 14.04 -4.81 -10.22
N VAL A 123 14.82 -5.83 -9.89
CA VAL A 123 15.37 -6.05 -8.53
C VAL A 123 16.28 -4.91 -8.12
N GLN A 124 17.18 -4.49 -9.04
CA GLN A 124 18.11 -3.41 -8.75
C GLN A 124 17.40 -2.07 -8.61
N THR A 125 16.39 -1.78 -9.42
CA THR A 125 15.59 -0.55 -9.33
C THR A 125 14.87 -0.46 -7.99
N ALA A 126 14.23 -1.55 -7.53
CA ALA A 126 13.57 -1.58 -6.23
C ALA A 126 14.56 -1.34 -5.08
N PHE A 127 15.74 -1.95 -5.16
CA PHE A 127 16.79 -1.78 -4.16
C PHE A 127 17.37 -0.37 -4.13
N ASP A 128 17.72 0.20 -5.28
CA ASP A 128 18.27 1.55 -5.38
C ASP A 128 17.30 2.58 -4.79
N TYR A 129 16.01 2.46 -5.13
CA TYR A 129 14.97 3.32 -4.59
C TYR A 129 14.83 3.18 -3.06
N ALA A 130 14.81 1.94 -2.55
CA ALA A 130 14.74 1.70 -1.12
C ALA A 130 15.97 2.23 -0.37
N LYS A 131 17.16 2.09 -0.94
CA LYS A 131 18.41 2.59 -0.37
C LYS A 131 18.45 4.12 -0.33
N GLU A 132 18.01 4.78 -1.40
CA GLU A 132 17.97 6.24 -1.51
C GLU A 132 16.97 6.85 -0.51
N THR A 133 15.76 6.29 -0.45
CA THR A 133 14.66 6.85 0.34
C THR A 133 14.58 6.30 1.76
N LYS A 134 15.28 5.21 2.07
CA LYS A 134 15.16 4.38 3.29
C LYS A 134 13.78 3.73 3.47
N ALA A 135 12.87 3.89 2.53
CA ALA A 135 11.56 3.23 2.54
C ALA A 135 11.67 1.77 2.09
N VAL A 136 10.66 0.99 2.41
CA VAL A 136 10.46 -0.31 1.78
C VAL A 136 9.79 -0.10 0.43
N CYS A 137 10.38 -0.64 -0.64
CA CYS A 137 9.84 -0.63 -1.99
C CYS A 137 9.21 -1.98 -2.34
N VAL A 138 7.93 -1.97 -2.67
CA VAL A 138 7.17 -3.11 -3.21
C VAL A 138 6.89 -2.81 -4.68
N LEU A 139 7.84 -3.16 -5.55
CA LEU A 139 7.74 -2.90 -6.99
C LEU A 139 6.90 -3.99 -7.65
N LYS A 140 5.71 -3.60 -8.11
CA LYS A 140 4.70 -4.50 -8.70
C LYS A 140 4.96 -4.72 -10.19
N ASP A 141 5.08 -5.99 -10.58
CA ASP A 141 5.07 -6.48 -11.96
C ASP A 141 4.55 -7.92 -11.96
N ALA A 142 4.76 -8.67 -13.05
CA ALA A 142 4.47 -10.11 -13.11
C ALA A 142 5.08 -10.89 -11.93
N CYS A 143 6.28 -10.51 -11.49
CA CYS A 143 6.87 -10.91 -10.22
C CYS A 143 7.10 -9.66 -9.37
N THR A 144 6.43 -9.56 -8.22
CA THR A 144 6.63 -8.43 -7.31
C THR A 144 7.94 -8.54 -6.55
N VAL A 145 8.72 -7.46 -6.54
CA VAL A 145 9.97 -7.35 -5.77
C VAL A 145 9.73 -6.51 -4.53
N VAL A 146 10.12 -7.03 -3.36
CA VAL A 146 10.16 -6.25 -2.12
C VAL A 146 11.61 -6.01 -1.73
N SER A 147 11.98 -4.76 -1.49
CA SER A 147 13.32 -4.37 -1.05
C SER A 147 13.26 -3.39 0.11
N GLY A 148 14.03 -3.67 1.15
CA GLY A 148 14.30 -2.73 2.22
C GLY A 148 15.60 -1.96 1.98
N ALA A 149 15.88 -0.94 2.80
CA ALA A 149 17.14 -0.18 2.77
C ALA A 149 18.35 -1.00 3.25
N SER A 150 18.14 -1.95 4.18
CA SER A 150 19.09 -3.02 4.49
C SER A 150 19.01 -4.07 3.38
N GLU A 151 20.04 -4.77 3.05
CA GLU A 151 20.15 -5.69 1.89
C GLU A 151 19.04 -6.78 1.78
N GLU A 152 17.95 -6.68 2.54
CA GLU A 152 16.79 -7.55 2.48
C GLU A 152 16.05 -7.39 1.14
N ARG A 153 15.96 -8.47 0.40
CA ARG A 153 15.25 -8.54 -0.87
C ARG A 153 14.38 -9.80 -0.92
N TYR A 154 13.19 -9.65 -1.42
CA TYR A 154 12.26 -10.75 -1.62
C TYR A 154 11.67 -10.67 -3.03
N LEU A 155 11.72 -11.77 -3.75
CA LEU A 155 11.04 -11.93 -5.04
C LEU A 155 9.81 -12.82 -4.83
N ASN A 156 8.64 -12.29 -5.09
CA ASN A 156 7.40 -13.03 -4.95
C ASN A 156 7.15 -13.92 -6.17
N ILE A 157 6.88 -15.18 -5.91
CA ILE A 157 6.55 -16.19 -6.92
C ILE A 157 5.11 -16.73 -6.79
N SER A 158 4.34 -16.25 -5.81
CA SER A 158 2.91 -16.55 -5.68
C SER A 158 2.07 -15.59 -6.52
N GLY A 159 0.87 -16.00 -6.86
CA GLY A 159 -0.03 -15.24 -7.71
C GLY A 159 -0.02 -15.70 -9.16
N ASN A 160 -0.96 -15.17 -9.93
CA ASN A 160 -1.19 -15.57 -11.31
C ASN A 160 -1.64 -14.38 -12.17
N ALA A 161 -1.69 -14.58 -13.49
CA ALA A 161 -2.04 -13.53 -14.46
C ALA A 161 -3.46 -12.96 -14.28
N GLY A 162 -4.39 -13.70 -13.70
CA GLY A 162 -5.74 -13.21 -13.38
C GLY A 162 -5.76 -12.07 -12.37
N MET A 163 -4.70 -11.93 -11.57
CA MET A 163 -4.55 -10.83 -10.61
C MET A 163 -4.28 -9.47 -11.28
N ALA A 164 -4.01 -9.43 -12.59
CA ALA A 164 -3.91 -8.19 -13.38
C ALA A 164 -5.30 -7.58 -13.64
N THR A 165 -6.06 -7.35 -12.59
CA THR A 165 -7.42 -6.76 -12.60
C THR A 165 -7.45 -5.47 -11.78
N ALA A 166 -8.37 -4.58 -12.12
CA ALA A 166 -8.55 -3.31 -11.40
C ALA A 166 -8.87 -3.57 -9.92
N GLY A 167 -8.24 -2.80 -9.02
CA GLY A 167 -8.40 -2.92 -7.58
C GLY A 167 -7.49 -3.95 -6.91
N SER A 168 -6.79 -4.82 -7.65
CA SER A 168 -5.86 -5.81 -7.06
C SER A 168 -4.72 -5.13 -6.27
N GLY A 169 -4.20 -4.00 -6.77
CA GLY A 169 -3.21 -3.19 -6.06
C GLY A 169 -3.75 -2.59 -4.76
N ASP A 170 -4.99 -2.09 -4.78
CA ASP A 170 -5.64 -1.54 -3.59
C ASP A 170 -5.83 -2.62 -2.51
N VAL A 171 -6.20 -3.85 -2.94
CA VAL A 171 -6.27 -5.02 -2.04
C VAL A 171 -4.90 -5.31 -1.44
N LEU A 172 -3.83 -5.31 -2.25
CA LEU A 172 -2.46 -5.52 -1.76
C LEU A 172 -2.08 -4.51 -0.67
N SER A 173 -2.36 -3.22 -0.90
CA SER A 173 -2.07 -2.15 0.07
C SER A 173 -2.83 -2.37 1.39
N GLY A 174 -4.09 -2.81 1.31
CA GLY A 174 -4.88 -3.21 2.47
C GLY A 174 -4.32 -4.44 3.20
N VAL A 175 -3.86 -5.47 2.46
CA VAL A 175 -3.25 -6.68 3.03
C VAL A 175 -1.94 -6.34 3.75
N ILE A 176 -1.06 -5.54 3.12
CA ILE A 176 0.19 -5.09 3.76
C ILE A 176 -0.11 -4.33 5.06
N ALA A 177 -1.07 -3.40 5.03
CA ALA A 177 -1.48 -2.67 6.23
C ALA A 177 -2.03 -3.60 7.32
N GLY A 178 -2.82 -4.60 6.94
CA GLY A 178 -3.31 -5.63 7.85
C GLY A 178 -2.20 -6.43 8.51
N VAL A 179 -1.21 -6.86 7.75
CA VAL A 179 -0.01 -7.57 8.25
C VAL A 179 0.78 -6.67 9.19
N LEU A 180 1.00 -5.41 8.85
CA LEU A 180 1.65 -4.44 9.75
C LEU A 180 0.93 -4.36 11.10
N CYS A 181 -0.41 -4.22 11.10
CA CYS A 181 -1.21 -4.17 12.33
C CYS A 181 -1.07 -5.43 13.18
N MET A 182 -0.84 -6.61 12.58
CA MET A 182 -0.64 -7.86 13.32
C MET A 182 0.71 -7.93 14.04
N TYR A 183 1.76 -7.38 13.44
CA TYR A 183 3.14 -7.58 13.91
C TYR A 183 3.81 -6.36 14.54
N LEU A 184 3.25 -5.14 14.40
CA LEU A 184 3.86 -3.93 14.95
C LEU A 184 4.07 -3.98 16.48
N LYS A 185 3.22 -4.71 17.19
CA LYS A 185 3.27 -4.87 18.67
C LYS A 185 3.80 -6.24 19.10
N ALA A 186 4.35 -7.05 18.18
CA ALA A 186 4.93 -8.35 18.54
C ALA A 186 6.24 -8.16 19.33
N GLU A 187 6.52 -9.07 20.29
CA GLU A 187 7.76 -9.05 21.07
C GLU A 187 9.02 -9.15 20.19
N ARG A 188 8.95 -9.92 19.12
CA ARG A 188 9.98 -9.99 18.06
C ARG A 188 9.40 -9.43 16.79
N LYS A 189 9.46 -8.11 16.67
CA LYS A 189 8.96 -7.39 15.52
C LYS A 189 9.80 -7.70 14.27
N PRO A 190 9.21 -8.27 13.20
CA PRO A 190 9.90 -8.41 11.93
C PRO A 190 10.26 -7.05 11.34
N SER A 191 11.21 -7.02 10.39
CA SER A 191 11.48 -5.78 9.64
C SER A 191 10.27 -5.34 8.81
N MET A 192 10.21 -4.06 8.48
CA MET A 192 9.15 -3.53 7.59
C MET A 192 9.15 -4.25 6.24
N ALA A 193 10.35 -4.58 5.71
CA ALA A 193 10.50 -5.33 4.47
C ALA A 193 9.92 -6.76 4.59
N MET A 194 10.18 -7.45 5.69
CA MET A 194 9.63 -8.79 5.94
C MET A 194 8.10 -8.75 6.05
N MET A 195 7.53 -7.76 6.75
CA MET A 195 6.08 -7.61 6.86
C MET A 195 5.44 -7.29 5.49
N ALA A 196 6.08 -6.45 4.68
CA ALA A 196 5.63 -6.17 3.31
C ALA A 196 5.70 -7.42 2.43
N ALA A 197 6.80 -8.19 2.50
CA ALA A 197 6.96 -9.44 1.77
C ALA A 197 5.89 -10.49 2.16
N LEU A 198 5.58 -10.60 3.46
CA LEU A 198 4.49 -11.46 3.91
C LEU A 198 3.14 -11.01 3.35
N GLY A 199 2.87 -9.70 3.32
CA GLY A 199 1.65 -9.15 2.72
C GLY A 199 1.54 -9.47 1.23
N VAL A 200 2.63 -9.31 0.48
CA VAL A 200 2.70 -9.67 -0.95
C VAL A 200 2.46 -11.17 -1.16
N TYR A 201 3.09 -12.00 -0.35
CA TYR A 201 2.94 -13.46 -0.43
C TYR A 201 1.50 -13.91 -0.12
N VAL A 202 0.90 -13.42 0.95
CA VAL A 202 -0.50 -13.70 1.33
C VAL A 202 -1.47 -13.25 0.23
N HIS A 203 -1.26 -12.07 -0.34
CA HIS A 203 -2.07 -11.57 -1.46
C HIS A 203 -1.96 -12.48 -2.68
N GLY A 204 -0.75 -12.91 -3.03
CA GLY A 204 -0.53 -13.83 -4.14
C GLY A 204 -1.21 -15.19 -3.93
N LEU A 205 -1.05 -15.80 -2.75
CA LEU A 205 -1.72 -17.07 -2.43
C LEU A 205 -3.25 -16.96 -2.46
N ALA A 206 -3.82 -15.85 -1.96
CA ALA A 206 -5.26 -15.62 -2.06
C ALA A 206 -5.72 -15.50 -3.53
N GLY A 207 -4.90 -14.87 -4.37
CA GLY A 207 -5.13 -14.84 -5.82
C GLY A 207 -5.06 -16.21 -6.49
N ASP A 208 -4.15 -17.07 -6.05
CA ASP A 208 -4.04 -18.44 -6.58
C ASP A 208 -5.27 -19.27 -6.21
N LEU A 209 -5.73 -19.23 -4.97
CA LEU A 209 -6.98 -19.89 -4.57
C LEU A 209 -8.21 -19.32 -5.30
N ALA A 210 -8.26 -18.01 -5.52
CA ALA A 210 -9.32 -17.41 -6.31
C ALA A 210 -9.32 -17.95 -7.74
N ALA A 211 -8.14 -18.04 -8.38
CA ALA A 211 -8.00 -18.55 -9.74
C ALA A 211 -8.39 -20.03 -9.86
N GLU A 212 -8.10 -20.86 -8.86
CA GLU A 212 -8.57 -22.26 -8.82
C GLU A 212 -10.09 -22.37 -8.79
N THR A 213 -10.77 -21.41 -8.16
CA THR A 213 -12.22 -21.45 -7.95
C THR A 213 -12.99 -20.80 -9.10
N VAL A 214 -12.61 -19.59 -9.53
CA VAL A 214 -13.36 -18.81 -10.54
C VAL A 214 -12.67 -18.74 -11.90
N GLY A 215 -11.44 -19.26 -11.98
CA GLY A 215 -10.60 -19.19 -13.18
C GLY A 215 -9.93 -17.81 -13.34
N GLN A 216 -8.71 -17.79 -13.88
CA GLN A 216 -7.91 -16.57 -14.05
C GLN A 216 -8.62 -15.48 -14.89
N ARG A 217 -9.41 -15.88 -15.89
CA ARG A 217 -10.06 -14.93 -16.84
C ARG A 217 -11.27 -14.20 -16.24
N GLY A 218 -11.90 -14.80 -15.24
CA GLY A 218 -13.11 -14.23 -14.61
C GLY A 218 -12.84 -13.59 -13.25
N MET A 219 -11.60 -13.68 -12.76
CA MET A 219 -11.23 -13.24 -11.41
C MET A 219 -11.26 -11.72 -11.28
N THR A 220 -11.76 -11.25 -10.15
CA THR A 220 -11.81 -9.84 -9.74
C THR A 220 -11.03 -9.63 -8.45
N ALA A 221 -10.76 -8.37 -8.10
CA ALA A 221 -10.15 -8.03 -6.82
C ALA A 221 -11.01 -8.49 -5.61
N GLY A 222 -12.34 -8.50 -5.77
CA GLY A 222 -13.26 -9.02 -4.76
C GLY A 222 -13.08 -10.51 -4.47
N ASP A 223 -12.72 -11.29 -5.50
CA ASP A 223 -12.41 -12.71 -5.31
C ASP A 223 -11.13 -12.90 -4.49
N ILE A 224 -10.10 -12.10 -4.72
CA ILE A 224 -8.88 -12.12 -3.89
C ILE A 224 -9.23 -11.87 -2.42
N ILE A 225 -10.03 -10.82 -2.13
CA ILE A 225 -10.48 -10.50 -0.76
C ILE A 225 -11.21 -11.69 -0.13
N ARG A 226 -12.08 -12.36 -0.89
CA ARG A 226 -12.88 -13.50 -0.43
C ARG A 226 -12.02 -14.66 0.08
N PHE A 227 -10.86 -14.89 -0.50
CA PHE A 227 -9.96 -16.00 -0.15
C PHE A 227 -8.89 -15.63 0.89
N LEU A 228 -8.70 -14.35 1.24
CA LEU A 228 -7.77 -13.95 2.30
C LEU A 228 -7.97 -14.68 3.64
N PRO A 229 -9.22 -14.87 4.15
CA PRO A 229 -9.43 -15.59 5.42
C PRO A 229 -8.93 -17.03 5.40
N GLU A 230 -8.85 -17.66 4.23
CA GLU A 230 -8.36 -19.03 4.11
C GLU A 230 -6.84 -19.13 4.24
N ILE A 231 -6.12 -18.10 3.83
CA ILE A 231 -4.66 -18.02 3.95
C ILE A 231 -4.23 -17.57 5.35
N LEU A 232 -5.05 -16.80 6.04
CA LEU A 232 -4.74 -16.22 7.35
C LEU A 232 -5.22 -17.05 8.56
N LYS A 233 -5.55 -18.31 8.34
CA LYS A 233 -5.96 -19.26 9.41
C LYS A 233 -4.83 -19.59 10.37
#